data_f111d45ad8f8ceb69405d7297e18cde1
#
_entry.id   f111d45ad8f8ceb69405d7297e18cde1
#
_cell.length_a   1.000
_cell.length_b   1.000
_cell.length_c   1.000
_cell.angle_alpha   90.00
_cell.angle_beta   90.00
_cell.angle_gamma   90.00
#
_symmetry.space_group_name_H-M   'P 1'
#
loop_
_entity.id
_entity.type
_entity.pdbx_description
1 polymer ?
#
loop_
_entity_poly.entity_id
_entity_poly.type
_entity_poly.pdbx_seq_one_letter_code
_entity_poly.pdbx_strand_id
1 'polypeptide(L)' 'MAIAIKLSDQIVAEAKKYGTVYSRSTPKQIEYWAQIGKIAEENPDLPFSFIKEILLAKVELAEGEVSNYEFG' A
#
# COMPACT_ATOMS: atom_id res chain seq x y z
N MET A 1 -15.02 -1.34 -6.29
CA MET A 1 -15.23 -0.58 -7.53
C MET A 1 -13.90 -0.35 -8.24
N ALA A 2 -13.84 -0.68 -9.49
CA ALA A 2 -12.62 -0.50 -10.27
C ALA A 2 -12.66 0.83 -11.01
N ILE A 3 -11.61 1.59 -10.88
CA ILE A 3 -11.46 2.86 -11.58
C ILE A 3 -10.24 2.76 -12.47
N ALA A 4 -10.40 3.11 -13.73
CA ALA A 4 -9.27 3.11 -14.66
C ALA A 4 -8.47 4.39 -14.47
N ILE A 5 -7.20 4.23 -14.18
CA ILE A 5 -6.28 5.35 -13.99
C ILE A 5 -5.11 5.17 -14.94
N LYS A 6 -4.79 6.25 -15.67
CA LYS A 6 -3.66 6.21 -16.58
C LYS A 6 -2.40 6.62 -15.84
N LEU A 7 -1.42 5.73 -15.83
CA LEU A 7 -0.14 5.96 -15.16
C LEU A 7 0.99 5.97 -16.19
N SER A 8 2.11 6.58 -15.83
CA SER A 8 3.27 6.57 -16.71
C SER A 8 3.86 5.16 -16.79
N ASP A 9 4.43 4.83 -17.94
CA ASP A 9 5.08 3.53 -18.12
C ASP A 9 6.21 3.32 -17.13
N GLN A 10 6.88 4.40 -16.78
CA GLN A 10 8.00 4.33 -15.84
C GLN A 10 7.57 3.87 -14.46
N ILE A 11 6.50 4.45 -13.92
CA ILE A 11 6.06 4.08 -12.58
C ILE A 11 5.47 2.68 -12.57
N VAL A 12 4.82 2.28 -13.66
CA VAL A 12 4.28 0.92 -13.77
C VAL A 12 5.42 -0.10 -13.80
N ALA A 13 6.48 0.18 -14.55
CA ALA A 13 7.63 -0.71 -14.62
C ALA A 13 8.32 -0.85 -13.25
N GLU A 14 8.47 0.25 -12.55
CA GLU A 14 9.06 0.23 -11.22
C GLU A 14 8.17 -0.53 -10.22
N ALA A 15 6.86 -0.31 -10.30
CA ALA A 15 5.92 -1.01 -9.43
C ALA A 15 5.98 -2.51 -9.65
N LYS A 16 6.13 -2.94 -10.90
CA LYS A 16 6.26 -4.36 -11.21
C LYS A 16 7.54 -4.93 -10.60
N LYS A 17 8.63 -4.20 -10.70
CA LYS A 17 9.91 -4.61 -10.16
C LYS A 17 9.87 -4.75 -8.63
N TYR A 18 9.39 -3.71 -7.95
CA TYR A 18 9.32 -3.73 -6.50
C TYR A 18 8.25 -4.70 -6.00
N GLY A 19 7.16 -4.80 -6.72
CA GLY A 19 6.12 -5.76 -6.37
C GLY A 19 6.64 -7.18 -6.37
N THR A 20 7.46 -7.53 -7.36
CA THR A 20 8.07 -8.85 -7.43
C THR A 20 8.93 -9.12 -6.21
N VAL A 21 9.74 -8.13 -5.82
CA VAL A 21 10.62 -8.28 -4.65
C VAL A 21 9.83 -8.50 -3.36
N TYR A 22 8.72 -7.79 -3.20
CA TYR A 22 7.94 -7.85 -1.97
C TYR A 22 6.73 -8.76 -2.08
N SER A 23 6.65 -9.56 -3.14
CA SER A 23 5.54 -10.49 -3.36
C SER A 23 4.19 -9.78 -3.42
N ARG A 24 4.16 -8.63 -4.06
CA ARG A 24 2.93 -7.85 -4.30
C ARG A 24 2.63 -7.79 -5.78
N SER A 25 1.35 -7.72 -6.12
CA SER A 25 0.95 -7.45 -7.49
C SER A 25 1.29 -6.00 -7.84
N THR A 26 1.41 -5.70 -9.12
CA THR A 26 1.71 -4.34 -9.55
C THR A 26 0.68 -3.31 -9.04
N PRO A 27 -0.64 -3.56 -9.17
CA PRO A 27 -1.62 -2.62 -8.60
C PRO A 27 -1.47 -2.44 -7.10
N LYS A 28 -1.19 -3.50 -6.36
CA LYS A 28 -1.02 -3.41 -4.91
C LYS A 28 0.21 -2.61 -4.54
N GLN A 29 1.28 -2.73 -5.31
CA GLN A 29 2.48 -1.95 -5.04
C GLN A 29 2.23 -0.46 -5.27
N ILE A 30 1.50 -0.12 -6.32
CA ILE A 30 1.15 1.28 -6.60
C ILE A 30 0.24 1.82 -5.50
N GLU A 31 -0.73 1.04 -5.07
CA GLU A 31 -1.64 1.43 -4.00
C GLU A 31 -0.88 1.68 -2.70
N TYR A 32 0.10 0.83 -2.40
CA TYR A 32 0.95 0.99 -1.22
C TYR A 32 1.71 2.33 -1.27
N TRP A 33 2.34 2.62 -2.42
CA TRP A 33 3.04 3.88 -2.59
C TRP A 33 2.10 5.08 -2.49
N ALA A 34 0.90 4.96 -3.03
CA ALA A 34 -0.08 6.03 -2.97
C ALA A 34 -0.47 6.32 -1.53
N GLN A 35 -0.64 5.29 -0.72
CA GLN A 35 -0.98 5.47 0.69
C GLN A 35 0.17 6.12 1.46
N ILE A 36 1.41 5.70 1.19
CA ILE A 36 2.57 6.34 1.81
C ILE A 36 2.61 7.82 1.46
N GLY A 37 2.43 8.13 0.19
CA GLY A 37 2.45 9.52 -0.27
C GLY A 37 1.36 10.36 0.37
N LYS A 38 0.16 9.79 0.47
CA LYS A 38 -0.96 10.50 1.07
C LYS A 38 -0.68 10.82 2.54
N ILE A 39 -0.22 9.84 3.28
CA ILE A 39 0.08 10.03 4.71
C ILE A 39 1.20 11.04 4.88
N ALA A 40 2.25 10.95 4.05
CA ALA A 40 3.37 11.87 4.13
C ALA A 40 2.93 13.29 3.81
N GLU A 41 2.05 13.47 2.83
CA GLU A 41 1.57 14.78 2.45
C GLU A 41 0.70 15.39 3.54
N GLU A 42 -0.12 14.58 4.19
CA GLU A 42 -0.98 15.05 5.27
C GLU A 42 -0.22 15.28 6.58
N ASN A 43 0.94 14.65 6.73
CA ASN A 43 1.74 14.72 7.95
C ASN A 43 3.21 14.92 7.61
N PRO A 44 3.58 16.10 7.10
CA PRO A 44 4.95 16.32 6.61
C PRO A 44 6.02 16.20 7.68
N ASP A 45 5.66 16.27 8.94
CA ASP A 45 6.61 16.15 10.04
C ASP A 45 6.86 14.71 10.47
N LEU A 46 6.09 13.75 9.96
CA LEU A 46 6.28 12.36 10.35
C LEU A 46 7.41 11.70 9.57
N PRO A 47 8.33 11.01 10.26
CA PRO A 47 9.34 10.24 9.56
C PRO A 47 8.73 9.02 8.88
N PHE A 48 9.42 8.53 7.86
CA PHE A 48 8.95 7.39 7.08
C PHE A 48 8.69 6.16 7.94
N SER A 49 9.51 5.96 8.98
CA SER A 49 9.32 4.81 9.87
C SER A 49 7.96 4.82 10.56
N PHE A 50 7.47 6.00 10.93
CA PHE A 50 6.13 6.13 11.52
C PHE A 50 5.05 5.85 10.51
N ILE A 51 5.24 6.31 9.27
CA ILE A 51 4.28 6.07 8.20
C ILE A 51 4.13 4.57 7.96
N LYS A 52 5.25 3.85 7.95
CA LYS A 52 5.23 2.40 7.79
C LYS A 52 4.49 1.71 8.93
N GLU A 53 4.67 2.18 10.15
CA GLU A 53 3.97 1.63 11.30
C GLU A 53 2.46 1.84 11.21
N ILE A 54 2.04 3.02 10.75
CA ILE A 54 0.62 3.31 10.57
C ILE A 54 0.02 2.36 9.54
N LEU A 55 0.71 2.15 8.42
CA LEU A 55 0.23 1.26 7.38
C LEU A 55 0.18 -0.19 7.86
N LEU A 56 1.19 -0.60 8.61
CA LEU A 56 1.23 -1.95 9.16
C LEU A 56 0.06 -2.18 10.11
N ALA A 57 -0.24 -1.19 10.96
CA ALA A 57 -1.36 -1.29 11.89
C ALA A 57 -2.68 -1.44 11.14
N LYS A 58 -2.85 -0.69 10.05
CA LYS A 58 -4.06 -0.81 9.25
C LYS A 58 -4.20 -2.18 8.61
N VAL A 59 -3.10 -2.73 8.12
CA VAL A 59 -3.10 -4.06 7.52
C VAL A 59 -3.41 -5.12 8.57
N GLU A 60 -2.81 -5.00 9.75
CA GLU A 60 -3.06 -5.95 10.83
C GLU A 60 -4.51 -5.95 11.27
N LEU A 61 -5.13 -4.77 11.34
CA LEU A 61 -6.55 -4.69 11.67
C LEU A 61 -7.40 -5.38 10.61
N ALA A 62 -7.10 -5.13 9.34
CA ALA A 62 -7.84 -5.74 8.25
C ALA A 62 -7.67 -7.25 8.24
N GLU A 63 -6.45 -7.72 8.45
CA GLU A 63 -6.18 -9.15 8.50
C GLU A 63 -6.83 -9.80 9.71
N GLY A 64 -6.83 -9.10 10.84
CA GLY A 64 -7.49 -9.57 12.04
C GLY A 64 -8.97 -9.78 11.81
N GLU A 65 -9.62 -8.85 11.15
CA GLU A 65 -11.04 -8.97 10.83
C GLU A 65 -11.30 -10.12 9.88
N VAL A 66 -10.46 -10.27 8.86
CA VAL A 66 -10.58 -11.34 7.91
C VAL A 66 -10.39 -12.69 8.59
N SER A 67 -9.38 -12.79 9.46
CA SER A 67 -9.12 -14.02 10.18
C SER A 67 -10.30 -14.42 11.06
N ASN A 68 -10.86 -13.46 11.78
CA ASN A 68 -12.03 -13.70 12.62
C ASN A 68 -13.21 -14.18 11.78
N TYR A 69 -13.35 -13.58 10.63
CA TYR A 69 -14.43 -13.94 9.73
C TYR A 69 -14.30 -15.37 9.23
N GLU A 70 -13.08 -15.78 8.91
CA GLU A 70 -12.83 -17.14 8.42
C GLU A 70 -13.13 -18.20 9.47
N PHE A 71 -12.81 -17.89 10.70
CA PHE A 71 -13.04 -18.83 11.81
C PHE A 71 -14.47 -18.79 12.29
N GLY A 72 -15.15 -17.74 11.99
CA GLY A 72 -16.56 -17.63 12.33
C GLY A 72 -17.41 -18.38 11.37
#